data_c1e180377570bd91cc7e283b27cd245b
#
_entry.id   c1e180377570bd91cc7e283b27cd245b
#
_cell.length_a   1.000
_cell.length_b   1.000
_cell.length_c   1.000
_cell.angle_alpha   90.00
_cell.angle_beta   90.00
_cell.angle_gamma   90.00
#
_symmetry.space_group_name_H-M   'P 1'
#
loop_
_entity.id
_entity.type
_entity.pdbx_description
1 polymer ?
#
loop_
_entity_poly.entity_id
_entity_poly.type
_entity_poly.pdbx_seq_one_letter_code
_entity_poly.pdbx_strand_id
1 'polypeptide(L)'
;MWNGDSRPQNVVSSTTAGPRDGYKPNNGKARNGALQQQQQQQKPVKQLGLTSAISLAEPSTEELLQTAELHKALEPFGVFETQAELNQRMQILAKLNTLVKQWIKDVSVAKHVPEAAAEKLGGKVYTFGSYRLGVHHRGADIDALCVAPLYVERADYFTTFFELLKQQAEVTECRAVEEAFVPVIKMKFDDIEIDLLFASLSLKEIPDDFSLSDNNLLRNLDPRSVRSLNGCRVTDEILELVPNIENFRLTLRAIKLWAKKHGIYSNSMGYFGGVTWAMLVARTCQLYPNATAATLVHKFFLVFSRWQWPHPVLLRQPENVNLRFPVWDPRVNAADRYHLMPIITPAYPQQNSTFNVLESTKNVIVNELNRGLSTVDEIMRGNASWNRLFEAPSFFYTYRHFLVLSASSTTASDQLEWCGLVESRIRLLVANLERNEHISLARVNPKSFDYKQNGEKTQIGSGIPTACQAPFCALWFIGLEFKSVKNLNVDLTACIQTFTDQVMQHAANIKMLKYGMQLDTCHVKRKDLSQYLDKDFLKRERKAMEQHKSFDNAISAKTKRSSSELSSEEEGGTAKKSRSSGSEDSS
;
A
#
# COMPACT_ATOMS: atom_id res chain seq x y z
N MET A 1 55.84 7.09 -16.00
CA MET A 1 56.34 8.12 -16.97
C MET A 1 55.34 9.27 -17.00
N TRP A 2 55.89 10.42 -16.60
CA TRP A 2 55.37 11.80 -16.74
C TRP A 2 54.11 12.13 -15.92
N ASN A 3 54.18 12.79 -14.75
CA ASN A 3 54.66 14.12 -14.31
C ASN A 3 53.86 15.28 -14.89
N GLY A 4 53.36 16.10 -13.97
CA GLY A 4 53.46 17.49 -13.73
C GLY A 4 52.13 18.08 -13.25
N ASP A 5 51.92 18.34 -12.00
CA ASP A 5 52.26 19.49 -11.14
C ASP A 5 51.82 20.83 -11.69
N SER A 6 50.92 21.51 -10.93
CA SER A 6 51.15 22.86 -10.40
C SER A 6 49.91 23.44 -9.69
N ARG A 7 50.01 23.58 -8.39
CA ARG A 7 49.34 24.64 -7.61
C ARG A 7 50.13 25.94 -7.72
N PRO A 8 49.56 27.12 -7.43
CA PRO A 8 50.02 27.77 -6.20
C PRO A 8 48.95 28.36 -5.27
N GLN A 9 49.42 28.54 -4.06
CA GLN A 9 48.80 29.05 -2.86
C GLN A 9 48.80 30.60 -2.76
N ASN A 10 47.89 31.07 -1.90
CA ASN A 10 47.96 32.15 -0.91
C ASN A 10 48.45 33.54 -1.29
N VAL A 11 47.73 34.57 -0.75
CA VAL A 11 48.24 35.41 0.35
C VAL A 11 47.12 36.29 0.93
N VAL A 12 47.08 36.34 2.25
CA VAL A 12 46.34 37.19 3.19
C VAL A 12 47.00 38.59 3.26
N SER A 13 46.24 39.67 3.42
CA SER A 13 46.60 40.72 4.35
C SER A 13 45.47 41.73 4.63
N SER A 14 45.36 42.03 5.90
CA SER A 14 44.59 43.00 6.65
C SER A 14 45.09 44.46 6.43
N THR A 15 44.24 45.49 6.62
CA THR A 15 44.32 46.51 7.67
C THR A 15 43.50 47.77 7.33
N THR A 16 42.59 48.11 8.21
CA THR A 16 42.40 49.30 9.06
C THR A 16 42.14 50.70 8.48
N ALA A 17 41.05 51.26 9.03
CA ALA A 17 40.83 52.63 9.56
C ALA A 17 40.28 53.72 8.65
N GLY A 18 39.13 54.24 9.09
CA GLY A 18 38.33 55.40 8.73
C GLY A 18 38.99 56.79 9.02
N PRO A 19 38.26 57.87 9.39
CA PRO A 19 36.98 58.40 8.87
C PRO A 19 37.13 59.88 8.41
N ARG A 20 36.10 60.54 7.84
CA ARG A 20 35.66 61.97 8.11
C ARG A 20 34.78 62.60 7.03
N ASP A 21 33.64 63.02 7.52
CA ASP A 21 32.91 64.30 7.38
C ASP A 21 32.76 65.02 6.02
N GLY A 22 31.50 65.38 5.74
CA GLY A 22 31.27 66.73 5.28
C GLY A 22 30.13 66.97 4.29
N TYR A 23 29.03 67.55 4.79
CA TYR A 23 28.09 68.49 4.16
C TYR A 23 27.01 68.06 3.15
N LYS A 24 25.74 68.34 3.63
CA LYS A 24 24.52 68.57 2.82
C LYS A 24 24.59 69.92 2.09
N PRO A 25 23.78 70.16 1.03
CA PRO A 25 22.45 70.73 1.27
C PRO A 25 21.32 70.23 0.32
N ASN A 26 20.18 70.31 0.88
CA ASN A 26 18.76 70.43 0.55
C ASN A 26 18.39 71.00 -0.86
N ASN A 27 17.41 70.39 -1.57
CA ASN A 27 16.09 70.93 -1.90
C ASN A 27 15.40 70.15 -3.04
N GLY A 28 14.07 69.97 -2.90
CA GLY A 28 13.20 69.82 -4.05
C GLY A 28 12.16 68.74 -3.97
N LYS A 29 10.96 69.12 -3.55
CA LYS A 29 9.72 68.30 -3.56
C LYS A 29 9.36 67.77 -4.93
N ALA A 30 9.00 66.48 -5.03
CA ALA A 30 7.93 66.00 -5.91
C ALA A 30 7.31 64.75 -5.33
N ARG A 31 6.04 64.81 -5.02
CA ARG A 31 5.14 63.70 -4.67
C ARG A 31 4.95 62.84 -5.93
N ASN A 32 5.23 61.56 -5.84
CA ASN A 32 4.51 60.53 -6.61
C ASN A 32 4.42 59.27 -5.77
N GLY A 33 3.17 58.93 -5.38
CA GLY A 33 2.83 57.71 -4.67
C GLY A 33 3.03 56.53 -5.62
N ALA A 34 4.00 55.71 -5.33
CA ALA A 34 4.13 54.39 -5.91
C ALA A 34 3.71 53.36 -4.84
N LEU A 35 2.61 52.70 -5.09
CA LEU A 35 2.17 51.51 -4.40
C LEU A 35 3.34 50.51 -4.39
N GLN A 36 4.00 50.38 -3.26
CA GLN A 36 4.85 49.21 -2.99
C GLN A 36 3.96 47.99 -2.83
N GLN A 37 3.77 47.24 -3.90
CA GLN A 37 3.37 45.84 -3.82
C GLN A 37 4.45 45.13 -2.99
N GLN A 38 4.11 44.75 -1.76
CA GLN A 38 4.85 43.80 -0.98
C GLN A 38 4.79 42.44 -1.72
N GLN A 39 5.76 42.19 -2.57
CA GLN A 39 6.09 40.83 -3.00
C GLN A 39 6.56 40.09 -1.73
N GLN A 40 5.66 39.36 -1.10
CA GLN A 40 6.02 38.30 -0.15
C GLN A 40 6.96 37.37 -0.89
N GLN A 41 8.24 37.40 -0.56
CA GLN A 41 9.22 36.41 -0.99
C GLN A 41 8.77 35.05 -0.45
N GLN A 42 8.01 34.31 -1.25
CA GLN A 42 7.72 32.91 -0.97
C GLN A 42 9.05 32.19 -0.92
N LYS A 43 9.39 31.62 0.24
CA LYS A 43 10.52 30.71 0.39
C LYS A 43 10.41 29.67 -0.72
N PRO A 44 11.49 29.34 -1.45
CA PRO A 44 11.42 28.32 -2.49
C PRO A 44 10.95 27.01 -1.87
N VAL A 45 9.78 26.54 -2.29
CA VAL A 45 9.25 25.23 -1.87
C VAL A 45 10.21 24.17 -2.39
N LYS A 46 10.84 23.43 -1.47
CA LYS A 46 11.75 22.34 -1.83
C LYS A 46 10.99 21.33 -2.70
N GLN A 47 11.40 21.17 -3.95
CA GLN A 47 10.83 20.16 -4.83
C GLN A 47 11.22 18.77 -4.31
N LEU A 48 10.27 18.03 -3.75
CA LEU A 48 10.49 16.69 -3.20
C LEU A 48 10.32 15.58 -4.23
N GLY A 49 9.51 15.81 -5.27
CA GLY A 49 9.16 14.83 -6.28
C GLY A 49 9.90 14.95 -7.59
N LEU A 50 9.69 13.96 -8.48
CA LEU A 50 10.26 13.89 -9.83
C LEU A 50 9.80 15.06 -10.73
N THR A 51 8.58 15.54 -10.53
CA THR A 51 7.98 16.66 -11.27
C THR A 51 7.65 17.80 -10.32
N SER A 52 7.44 19.00 -10.85
CA SER A 52 6.86 20.11 -10.10
C SER A 52 5.47 19.75 -9.56
N ALA A 53 5.04 20.48 -8.53
CA ALA A 53 3.67 20.39 -8.00
C ALA A 53 2.66 20.83 -9.08
N ILE A 54 1.48 20.20 -9.07
CA ILE A 54 0.36 20.61 -9.93
C ILE A 54 -0.30 21.87 -9.36
N SER A 55 -0.38 21.98 -8.03
CA SER A 55 -0.93 23.15 -7.34
C SER A 55 -0.20 23.40 -6.04
N LEU A 56 0.08 24.67 -5.77
CA LEU A 56 0.64 25.19 -4.52
C LEU A 56 -0.42 25.99 -3.73
N ALA A 57 -1.71 25.86 -4.08
CA ALA A 57 -2.78 26.57 -3.39
C ALA A 57 -2.79 26.20 -1.90
N GLU A 58 -2.98 27.23 -1.07
CA GLU A 58 -3.18 27.05 0.37
C GLU A 58 -4.61 26.57 0.66
N PRO A 59 -4.82 25.83 1.75
CA PRO A 59 -6.13 25.30 2.10
C PRO A 59 -7.16 26.40 2.38
N SER A 60 -8.37 26.21 1.90
CA SER A 60 -9.54 27.01 2.29
C SER A 60 -10.10 26.56 3.65
N THR A 61 -10.92 27.42 4.26
CA THR A 61 -11.65 27.07 5.50
C THR A 61 -12.55 25.85 5.30
N GLU A 62 -13.18 25.73 4.12
CA GLU A 62 -14.03 24.60 3.79
C GLU A 62 -13.24 23.28 3.71
N GLU A 63 -12.07 23.28 3.10
CA GLU A 63 -11.20 22.09 3.03
C GLU A 63 -10.68 21.64 4.40
N LEU A 64 -10.48 22.58 5.33
CA LEU A 64 -10.17 22.27 6.74
C LEU A 64 -11.35 21.60 7.44
N LEU A 65 -12.58 22.10 7.24
CA LEU A 65 -13.80 21.46 7.76
C LEU A 65 -14.01 20.08 7.19
N GLN A 66 -13.87 19.89 5.90
CA GLN A 66 -13.93 18.59 5.24
C GLN A 66 -12.89 17.60 5.80
N THR A 67 -11.70 18.09 6.18
CA THR A 67 -10.67 17.24 6.79
C THR A 67 -11.06 16.80 8.21
N ALA A 68 -11.69 17.67 8.99
CA ALA A 68 -12.22 17.32 10.30
C ALA A 68 -13.36 16.28 10.19
N GLU A 69 -14.24 16.44 9.22
CA GLU A 69 -15.30 15.46 8.93
C GLU A 69 -14.74 14.10 8.49
N LEU A 70 -13.71 14.08 7.62
CA LEU A 70 -13.01 12.88 7.25
C LEU A 70 -12.40 12.18 8.47
N HIS A 71 -11.73 12.92 9.37
CA HIS A 71 -11.17 12.36 10.60
C HIS A 71 -12.25 11.68 11.44
N LYS A 72 -13.36 12.40 11.70
CA LYS A 72 -14.49 11.87 12.45
C LYS A 72 -15.11 10.62 11.81
N ALA A 73 -15.21 10.58 10.48
CA ALA A 73 -15.73 9.43 9.75
C ALA A 73 -14.82 8.19 9.86
N LEU A 74 -13.53 8.37 10.13
CA LEU A 74 -12.56 7.28 10.29
C LEU A 74 -12.55 6.67 11.70
N GLU A 75 -12.94 7.42 12.74
CA GLU A 75 -12.89 6.98 14.15
C GLU A 75 -13.60 5.63 14.41
N PRO A 76 -14.84 5.38 13.90
CA PRO A 76 -15.57 4.15 14.15
C PRO A 76 -14.88 2.88 13.62
N PHE A 77 -13.90 3.02 12.73
CA PHE A 77 -13.23 1.88 12.09
C PHE A 77 -11.96 1.42 12.82
N GLY A 78 -11.63 1.98 13.98
CA GLY A 78 -10.47 1.60 14.77
C GLY A 78 -9.12 1.86 14.06
N VAL A 79 -9.07 2.86 13.19
CA VAL A 79 -7.85 3.23 12.45
C VAL A 79 -6.89 4.09 13.27
N PHE A 80 -7.31 4.52 14.46
CA PHE A 80 -6.51 5.25 15.44
C PHE A 80 -6.33 4.42 16.70
N GLU A 81 -5.11 4.35 17.19
CA GLU A 81 -4.80 3.76 18.49
C GLU A 81 -4.92 4.77 19.63
N THR A 82 -5.14 4.27 20.82
CA THR A 82 -5.08 5.04 22.06
C THR A 82 -3.64 5.28 22.50
N GLN A 83 -3.41 6.28 23.34
CA GLN A 83 -2.08 6.53 23.91
C GLN A 83 -1.56 5.34 24.72
N ALA A 84 -2.44 4.58 25.38
CA ALA A 84 -2.06 3.39 26.15
C ALA A 84 -1.52 2.26 25.21
N GLU A 85 -2.20 2.02 24.10
CA GLU A 85 -1.78 1.04 23.09
C GLU A 85 -0.43 1.42 22.45
N LEU A 86 -0.23 2.71 22.13
CA LEU A 86 1.05 3.22 21.63
C LEU A 86 2.18 3.04 22.65
N ASN A 87 1.91 3.34 23.94
CA ASN A 87 2.91 3.17 25.01
C ASN A 87 3.29 1.69 25.18
N GLN A 88 2.33 0.77 25.12
CA GLN A 88 2.61 -0.68 25.16
C GLN A 88 3.56 -1.10 24.03
N ARG A 89 3.30 -0.68 22.78
CA ARG A 89 4.20 -0.95 21.65
C ARG A 89 5.61 -0.41 21.86
N MET A 90 5.73 0.80 22.40
CA MET A 90 7.03 1.41 22.70
C MET A 90 7.80 0.61 23.77
N GLN A 91 7.12 0.12 24.82
CA GLN A 91 7.73 -0.70 25.87
C GLN A 91 8.21 -2.04 25.33
N ILE A 92 7.41 -2.70 24.49
CA ILE A 92 7.78 -3.97 23.84
C ILE A 92 9.01 -3.77 22.96
N LEU A 93 9.02 -2.73 22.11
CA LEU A 93 10.17 -2.44 21.24
C LEU A 93 11.44 -2.10 22.03
N ALA A 94 11.33 -1.36 23.14
CA ALA A 94 12.46 -1.08 24.01
C ALA A 94 13.02 -2.36 24.64
N LYS A 95 12.16 -3.26 25.15
CA LYS A 95 12.57 -4.56 25.69
C LYS A 95 13.21 -5.42 24.61
N LEU A 96 12.61 -5.51 23.44
CA LEU A 96 13.15 -6.27 22.31
C LEU A 96 14.55 -5.75 21.89
N ASN A 97 14.72 -4.43 21.86
CA ASN A 97 16.01 -3.81 21.54
C ASN A 97 17.08 -4.15 22.60
N THR A 98 16.71 -4.21 23.87
CA THR A 98 17.62 -4.64 24.96
C THR A 98 18.01 -6.10 24.81
N LEU A 99 17.05 -7.00 24.51
CA LEU A 99 17.32 -8.41 24.25
C LEU A 99 18.26 -8.60 23.05
N VAL A 100 18.06 -7.85 21.99
CA VAL A 100 18.95 -7.90 20.80
C VAL A 100 20.37 -7.50 21.15
N LYS A 101 20.59 -6.41 21.89
CA LYS A 101 21.92 -5.96 22.28
C LYS A 101 22.64 -6.98 23.18
N GLN A 102 21.92 -7.52 24.16
CA GLN A 102 22.48 -8.54 25.04
C GLN A 102 22.85 -9.80 24.26
N TRP A 103 21.95 -10.30 23.41
CA TRP A 103 22.21 -11.45 22.56
C TRP A 103 23.42 -11.25 21.63
N ILE A 104 23.57 -10.07 21.00
CA ILE A 104 24.73 -9.76 20.14
C ILE A 104 26.03 -9.80 20.95
N LYS A 105 26.02 -9.26 22.16
CA LYS A 105 27.19 -9.34 23.09
C LYS A 105 27.52 -10.81 23.37
N ASP A 106 26.56 -11.61 23.80
CA ASP A 106 26.75 -13.00 24.22
C ASP A 106 27.26 -13.88 23.06
N VAL A 107 26.66 -13.78 21.87
CA VAL A 107 27.11 -14.50 20.67
C VAL A 107 28.53 -14.09 20.27
N SER A 108 28.84 -12.80 20.36
CA SER A 108 30.19 -12.30 20.00
C SER A 108 31.25 -12.77 20.96
N VAL A 109 30.96 -12.80 22.26
CA VAL A 109 31.87 -13.38 23.27
C VAL A 109 32.08 -14.87 23.03
N ALA A 110 30.99 -15.61 22.73
CA ALA A 110 31.09 -17.04 22.37
C ALA A 110 31.93 -17.28 21.11
N LYS A 111 32.02 -16.31 20.21
CA LYS A 111 32.89 -16.31 19.01
C LYS A 111 34.27 -15.68 19.28
N HIS A 112 34.70 -15.63 20.53
CA HIS A 112 36.03 -15.15 20.97
C HIS A 112 36.29 -13.65 20.74
N VAL A 113 35.26 -12.81 20.62
CA VAL A 113 35.46 -11.36 20.70
C VAL A 113 35.69 -10.98 22.16
N PRO A 114 36.74 -10.18 22.48
CA PRO A 114 36.98 -9.75 23.86
C PRO A 114 35.79 -9.02 24.46
N GLU A 115 35.43 -9.28 25.71
CA GLU A 115 34.22 -8.78 26.35
C GLU A 115 34.11 -7.24 26.29
N ALA A 116 35.20 -6.53 26.56
CA ALA A 116 35.26 -5.06 26.46
C ALA A 116 35.00 -4.53 25.03
N ALA A 117 35.27 -5.33 24.00
CA ALA A 117 34.92 -5.01 22.61
C ALA A 117 33.49 -5.41 22.31
N ALA A 118 33.02 -6.56 22.82
CA ALA A 118 31.65 -7.04 22.63
C ALA A 118 30.61 -6.07 23.21
N GLU A 119 30.90 -5.36 24.29
CA GLU A 119 30.03 -4.30 24.86
C GLU A 119 29.81 -3.12 23.93
N LYS A 120 30.74 -2.83 23.02
CA LYS A 120 30.69 -1.69 22.09
C LYS A 120 30.05 -2.03 20.74
N LEU A 121 29.84 -3.32 20.46
CA LEU A 121 29.34 -3.76 19.16
C LEU A 121 27.96 -3.17 18.82
N GLY A 122 27.15 -2.95 19.85
CA GLY A 122 25.81 -2.41 19.67
C GLY A 122 24.86 -3.39 18.98
N GLY A 123 24.06 -2.86 18.10
CA GLY A 123 22.96 -3.54 17.44
C GLY A 123 21.65 -2.83 17.75
N LYS A 124 20.68 -2.93 16.84
CA LYS A 124 19.47 -2.11 16.94
C LYS A 124 18.28 -2.77 16.29
N VAL A 125 17.11 -2.57 16.90
CA VAL A 125 15.83 -2.89 16.31
C VAL A 125 15.27 -1.67 15.60
N TYR A 126 15.03 -1.79 14.31
CA TYR A 126 14.34 -0.80 13.49
C TYR A 126 12.92 -1.25 13.23
N THR A 127 12.00 -0.32 13.10
CA THR A 127 10.62 -0.61 12.66
C THR A 127 10.43 -0.15 11.22
N PHE A 128 9.49 -0.76 10.52
CA PHE A 128 9.10 -0.37 9.18
C PHE A 128 7.60 -0.58 8.95
N GLY A 129 7.13 -0.51 7.70
CA GLY A 129 5.75 -0.78 7.37
C GLY A 129 4.76 0.19 8.01
N SER A 130 3.60 -0.32 8.38
CA SER A 130 2.48 0.51 8.84
C SER A 130 2.75 1.21 10.17
N TYR A 131 3.49 0.59 11.07
CA TYR A 131 3.85 1.18 12.36
C TYR A 131 4.80 2.38 12.18
N ARG A 132 5.89 2.23 11.45
CA ARG A 132 6.85 3.30 11.19
C ARG A 132 6.25 4.46 10.40
N LEU A 133 5.39 4.18 9.41
CA LEU A 133 4.62 5.20 8.69
C LEU A 133 3.62 5.93 9.60
N GLY A 134 3.30 5.38 10.77
CA GLY A 134 2.31 5.94 11.68
C GLY A 134 0.87 5.79 11.16
N VAL A 135 0.55 4.69 10.44
CA VAL A 135 -0.77 4.41 9.83
C VAL A 135 -1.28 3.01 10.12
N HIS A 136 -0.77 2.38 11.17
CA HIS A 136 -1.29 1.13 11.70
C HIS A 136 -2.67 1.35 12.36
N HIS A 137 -3.50 0.32 12.37
CA HIS A 137 -4.79 0.30 13.07
C HIS A 137 -4.65 -0.43 14.41
N ARG A 138 -5.69 -0.36 15.23
CA ARG A 138 -5.77 -1.12 16.48
C ARG A 138 -5.57 -2.61 16.22
N GLY A 139 -4.73 -3.25 17.01
CA GLY A 139 -4.39 -4.65 16.85
C GLY A 139 -3.56 -4.99 15.61
N ALA A 140 -2.96 -4.01 14.92
CA ALA A 140 -2.02 -4.29 13.84
C ALA A 140 -0.70 -4.86 14.37
N ASP A 141 -0.04 -5.67 13.56
CA ASP A 141 1.31 -6.17 13.77
C ASP A 141 2.37 -5.05 13.82
N ILE A 142 3.54 -5.38 14.37
CA ILE A 142 4.75 -4.56 14.28
C ILE A 142 5.72 -5.25 13.33
N ASP A 143 5.98 -4.61 12.19
CA ASP A 143 7.07 -4.99 11.32
C ASP A 143 8.40 -4.45 11.89
N ALA A 144 9.34 -5.32 12.25
CA ALA A 144 10.62 -4.94 12.85
C ALA A 144 11.80 -5.64 12.18
N LEU A 145 12.99 -5.02 12.27
CA LEU A 145 14.23 -5.52 11.73
C LEU A 145 15.33 -5.46 12.82
N CYS A 146 15.88 -6.62 13.14
CA CYS A 146 17.10 -6.74 13.93
C CYS A 146 18.32 -6.51 13.02
N VAL A 147 19.11 -5.49 13.32
CA VAL A 147 20.38 -5.21 12.63
C VAL A 147 21.53 -5.52 13.55
N ALA A 148 22.43 -6.40 13.11
CA ALA A 148 23.57 -6.88 13.85
C ALA A 148 24.89 -6.57 13.12
N PRO A 149 26.02 -6.44 13.84
CA PRO A 149 27.35 -6.30 13.25
C PRO A 149 27.84 -7.61 12.63
N LEU A 150 28.95 -7.53 11.90
CA LEU A 150 29.53 -8.61 11.09
C LEU A 150 29.84 -9.92 11.85
N TYR A 151 29.94 -9.88 13.17
CA TYR A 151 30.22 -11.06 14.00
C TYR A 151 29.03 -11.98 14.21
N VAL A 152 27.82 -11.50 13.92
CA VAL A 152 26.56 -12.22 14.14
C VAL A 152 25.97 -12.64 12.80
N GLU A 153 25.74 -13.93 12.65
CA GLU A 153 25.25 -14.55 11.43
C GLU A 153 23.74 -14.84 11.50
N ARG A 154 23.14 -15.05 10.34
CA ARG A 154 21.71 -15.45 10.26
C ARG A 154 21.42 -16.78 10.97
N ALA A 155 22.37 -17.70 10.99
CA ALA A 155 22.24 -18.95 11.73
C ALA A 155 22.10 -18.71 13.23
N ASP A 156 22.90 -17.78 13.81
CA ASP A 156 22.79 -17.40 15.22
C ASP A 156 21.39 -16.84 15.54
N TYR A 157 20.83 -16.06 14.60
CA TYR A 157 19.49 -15.47 14.74
C TYR A 157 18.38 -16.53 14.80
N PHE A 158 18.42 -17.55 13.95
CA PHE A 158 17.41 -18.61 13.95
C PHE A 158 17.66 -19.73 14.96
N THR A 159 18.78 -19.72 15.66
CA THR A 159 19.10 -20.68 16.73
C THR A 159 19.09 -19.98 18.10
N THR A 160 20.18 -19.35 18.49
CA THR A 160 20.36 -18.81 19.85
C THR A 160 19.39 -17.65 20.16
N PHE A 161 19.11 -16.75 19.21
CA PHE A 161 18.16 -15.67 19.47
C PHE A 161 16.70 -16.18 19.51
N PHE A 162 16.38 -17.09 18.63
CA PHE A 162 15.05 -17.72 18.61
C PHE A 162 14.74 -18.44 19.94
N GLU A 163 15.73 -19.18 20.49
CA GLU A 163 15.55 -19.82 21.79
C GLU A 163 15.51 -18.79 22.94
N LEU A 164 16.28 -17.71 22.88
CA LEU A 164 16.21 -16.62 23.85
C LEU A 164 14.80 -15.96 23.87
N LEU A 165 14.20 -15.75 22.69
CA LEU A 165 12.85 -15.21 22.59
C LEU A 165 11.80 -16.15 23.22
N LYS A 166 11.90 -17.45 23.00
CA LYS A 166 10.98 -18.45 23.59
C LYS A 166 11.05 -18.51 25.11
N GLN A 167 12.17 -18.14 25.69
CA GLN A 167 12.37 -18.11 27.15
C GLN A 167 11.69 -16.89 27.81
N GLN A 168 11.28 -15.87 27.02
CA GLN A 168 10.60 -14.72 27.57
C GLN A 168 9.14 -15.07 27.92
N ALA A 169 8.71 -14.76 29.14
CA ALA A 169 7.35 -15.07 29.62
C ALA A 169 6.26 -14.39 28.80
N GLU A 170 6.55 -13.21 28.23
CA GLU A 170 5.61 -12.42 27.42
C GLU A 170 5.56 -12.86 25.95
N VAL A 171 6.46 -13.76 25.53
CA VAL A 171 6.50 -14.23 24.14
C VAL A 171 5.70 -15.51 23.99
N THR A 172 4.70 -15.46 23.12
CA THR A 172 3.87 -16.61 22.75
C THR A 172 3.87 -16.81 21.24
N GLU A 173 3.41 -17.97 20.76
CA GLU A 173 3.26 -18.30 19.34
C GLU A 173 4.54 -18.05 18.51
N CYS A 174 5.72 -18.19 19.11
CA CYS A 174 7.00 -17.92 18.47
C CYS A 174 7.34 -19.01 17.45
N ARG A 175 7.54 -18.60 16.18
CA ARG A 175 7.87 -19.50 15.07
C ARG A 175 8.88 -18.86 14.11
N ALA A 176 9.80 -19.67 13.58
CA ALA A 176 10.75 -19.28 12.57
C ALA A 176 10.25 -19.67 11.16
N VAL A 177 10.38 -18.77 10.19
CA VAL A 177 10.09 -19.01 8.77
C VAL A 177 11.35 -18.70 7.98
N GLU A 178 12.30 -19.62 8.01
CA GLU A 178 13.66 -19.43 7.49
C GLU A 178 13.73 -19.46 5.96
N GLU A 179 12.90 -20.29 5.32
CA GLU A 179 12.90 -20.47 3.87
C GLU A 179 12.00 -19.46 3.12
N ALA A 180 11.44 -18.47 3.84
CA ALA A 180 10.70 -17.41 3.19
C ALA A 180 11.61 -16.55 2.29
N PHE A 181 11.04 -15.91 1.27
CA PHE A 181 11.76 -14.96 0.41
C PHE A 181 12.45 -13.86 1.23
N VAL A 182 11.82 -13.41 2.30
CA VAL A 182 12.41 -12.62 3.38
C VAL A 182 12.24 -13.43 4.66
N PRO A 183 13.32 -14.07 5.18
CA PRO A 183 13.25 -14.88 6.40
C PRO A 183 12.82 -14.06 7.61
N VAL A 184 11.96 -14.63 8.46
CA VAL A 184 11.30 -13.90 9.56
C VAL A 184 11.05 -14.80 10.76
N ILE A 185 11.18 -14.26 11.97
CA ILE A 185 10.60 -14.81 13.20
C ILE A 185 9.27 -14.10 13.43
N LYS A 186 8.20 -14.88 13.55
CA LYS A 186 6.86 -14.40 13.89
C LYS A 186 6.54 -14.79 15.33
N MET A 187 6.05 -13.85 16.11
CA MET A 187 5.72 -14.08 17.51
C MET A 187 4.61 -13.14 17.97
N LYS A 188 3.95 -13.51 19.06
CA LYS A 188 3.18 -12.57 19.88
C LYS A 188 4.04 -12.17 21.07
N PHE A 189 4.24 -10.89 21.26
CA PHE A 189 4.95 -10.31 22.39
C PHE A 189 3.96 -9.42 23.15
N ASP A 190 3.58 -9.83 24.37
CA ASP A 190 2.57 -9.12 25.17
C ASP A 190 1.26 -8.88 24.37
N ASP A 191 0.76 -9.93 23.74
CA ASP A 191 -0.41 -9.99 22.85
C ASP A 191 -0.32 -9.17 21.53
N ILE A 192 0.81 -8.54 21.26
CA ILE A 192 1.06 -7.84 19.99
C ILE A 192 1.83 -8.75 19.02
N GLU A 193 1.30 -8.94 17.82
CA GLU A 193 1.99 -9.67 16.76
C GLU A 193 3.21 -8.88 16.27
N ILE A 194 4.36 -9.56 16.17
CA ILE A 194 5.62 -8.99 15.68
C ILE A 194 6.19 -9.89 14.59
N ASP A 195 6.46 -9.27 13.44
CA ASP A 195 7.23 -9.86 12.35
C ASP A 195 8.66 -9.31 12.43
N LEU A 196 9.60 -10.11 12.96
CA LEU A 196 10.98 -9.68 13.16
C LEU A 196 11.88 -10.26 12.08
N LEU A 197 12.49 -9.37 11.29
CA LEU A 197 13.47 -9.69 10.26
C LEU A 197 14.89 -9.58 10.81
N PHE A 198 15.87 -10.06 10.04
CA PHE A 198 17.28 -9.99 10.41
C PHE A 198 18.15 -9.52 9.23
N ALA A 199 19.12 -8.66 9.54
CA ALA A 199 20.21 -8.31 8.64
C ALA A 199 21.53 -8.17 9.43
N SER A 200 22.59 -8.81 8.93
CA SER A 200 23.96 -8.56 9.37
C SER A 200 24.61 -7.55 8.43
N LEU A 201 25.24 -6.52 8.98
CA LEU A 201 26.00 -5.53 8.22
C LEU A 201 27.49 -5.83 8.27
N SER A 202 28.21 -5.48 7.21
CA SER A 202 29.69 -5.58 7.14
C SER A 202 30.39 -4.49 7.98
N LEU A 203 29.84 -4.18 9.16
CA LEU A 203 30.34 -3.17 10.10
C LEU A 203 30.74 -3.83 11.41
N LYS A 204 31.77 -3.27 12.06
CA LYS A 204 32.22 -3.76 13.36
C LYS A 204 31.29 -3.38 14.50
N GLU A 205 30.69 -2.20 14.43
CA GLU A 205 29.85 -1.62 15.48
C GLU A 205 28.59 -0.98 14.86
N ILE A 206 27.46 -1.02 15.58
CA ILE A 206 26.19 -0.41 15.19
C ILE A 206 25.68 0.45 16.35
N PRO A 207 25.94 1.75 16.34
CA PRO A 207 25.50 2.66 17.39
C PRO A 207 23.98 2.92 17.34
N ASP A 208 23.43 3.48 18.42
CA ASP A 208 21.97 3.70 18.58
C ASP A 208 21.40 4.71 17.58
N ASP A 209 22.18 5.68 17.14
CA ASP A 209 21.81 6.71 16.16
C ASP A 209 22.08 6.29 14.71
N PHE A 210 22.51 5.04 14.48
CA PHE A 210 22.88 4.55 13.15
C PHE A 210 21.71 4.63 12.16
N SER A 211 21.97 5.21 10.97
CA SER A 211 20.99 5.34 9.88
C SER A 211 21.20 4.27 8.81
N LEU A 212 20.11 3.72 8.28
CA LEU A 212 20.11 2.75 7.19
C LEU A 212 20.01 3.39 5.78
N SER A 213 20.06 4.71 5.67
CA SER A 213 19.81 5.43 4.40
C SER A 213 20.96 5.32 3.38
N ASP A 214 22.21 5.14 3.84
CA ASP A 214 23.37 5.07 2.94
C ASP A 214 23.34 3.80 2.07
N ASN A 215 23.40 3.97 0.76
CA ASN A 215 23.46 2.87 -0.20
C ASN A 215 24.74 2.02 -0.07
N ASN A 216 25.83 2.59 0.41
CA ASN A 216 27.10 1.87 0.60
C ASN A 216 27.00 0.74 1.64
N LEU A 217 26.03 0.82 2.56
CA LEU A 217 25.75 -0.26 3.51
C LEU A 217 25.39 -1.58 2.84
N LEU A 218 24.86 -1.53 1.62
CA LEU A 218 24.47 -2.73 0.87
C LEU A 218 25.66 -3.42 0.19
N ARG A 219 26.84 -2.80 0.20
CA ARG A 219 28.03 -3.36 -0.43
C ARG A 219 28.45 -4.66 0.26
N ASN A 220 28.62 -5.71 -0.54
CA ASN A 220 29.05 -7.04 -0.09
C ASN A 220 28.07 -7.75 0.86
N LEU A 221 26.82 -7.27 0.98
CA LEU A 221 25.80 -7.98 1.74
C LEU A 221 25.21 -9.14 0.95
N ASP A 222 24.77 -10.16 1.67
CA ASP A 222 23.99 -11.24 1.10
C ASP A 222 22.61 -10.75 0.62
N PRO A 223 22.04 -11.37 -0.42
CA PRO A 223 20.75 -10.92 -0.97
C PRO A 223 19.57 -11.00 0.03
N ARG A 224 19.62 -11.87 1.05
CA ARG A 224 18.56 -11.96 2.07
C ARG A 224 18.64 -10.76 3.03
N SER A 225 19.86 -10.33 3.43
CA SER A 225 20.06 -9.12 4.25
C SER A 225 19.64 -7.85 3.50
N VAL A 226 19.97 -7.72 2.21
CA VAL A 226 19.50 -6.59 1.38
C VAL A 226 17.99 -6.52 1.34
N ARG A 227 17.30 -7.65 1.16
CA ARG A 227 15.83 -7.71 1.17
C ARG A 227 15.23 -7.35 2.51
N SER A 228 15.85 -7.79 3.62
CA SER A 228 15.40 -7.44 4.98
C SER A 228 15.53 -5.93 5.25
N LEU A 229 16.62 -5.29 4.79
CA LEU A 229 16.86 -3.85 4.94
C LEU A 229 15.88 -2.99 4.12
N ASN A 230 15.40 -3.50 2.99
CA ASN A 230 14.54 -2.72 2.07
C ASN A 230 13.26 -2.21 2.74
N GLY A 231 12.67 -2.98 3.65
CA GLY A 231 11.48 -2.55 4.39
C GLY A 231 11.67 -1.22 5.10
N CYS A 232 12.75 -1.09 5.88
CA CYS A 232 13.11 0.12 6.61
C CYS A 232 13.48 1.27 5.66
N ARG A 233 14.37 1.01 4.70
CA ARG A 233 14.89 2.01 3.76
C ARG A 233 13.77 2.62 2.91
N VAL A 234 12.88 1.80 2.37
CA VAL A 234 11.73 2.28 1.59
C VAL A 234 10.76 3.09 2.46
N THR A 235 10.52 2.66 3.70
CA THR A 235 9.62 3.37 4.62
C THR A 235 10.15 4.75 4.98
N ASP A 236 11.45 4.84 5.33
CA ASP A 236 12.08 6.11 5.70
C ASP A 236 12.15 7.07 4.50
N GLU A 237 12.51 6.58 3.31
CA GLU A 237 12.49 7.37 2.07
C GLU A 237 11.09 7.93 1.76
N ILE A 238 10.02 7.14 1.96
CA ILE A 238 8.65 7.64 1.76
C ILE A 238 8.38 8.81 2.71
N LEU A 239 8.76 8.71 3.99
CA LEU A 239 8.55 9.77 4.97
C LEU A 239 9.36 11.04 4.66
N GLU A 240 10.58 10.90 4.13
CA GLU A 240 11.43 12.01 3.72
C GLU A 240 10.92 12.73 2.45
N LEU A 241 10.20 12.00 1.59
CA LEU A 241 9.70 12.47 0.31
C LEU A 241 8.29 13.07 0.37
N VAL A 242 7.65 13.13 1.53
CA VAL A 242 6.35 13.78 1.71
C VAL A 242 6.49 15.16 2.35
N PRO A 243 5.77 16.19 1.85
CA PRO A 243 5.90 17.56 2.37
C PRO A 243 5.25 17.75 3.75
N ASN A 244 4.17 17.02 4.06
CA ASN A 244 3.44 17.07 5.33
C ASN A 244 3.09 15.65 5.76
N ILE A 245 3.73 15.18 6.83
CA ILE A 245 3.59 13.81 7.34
C ILE A 245 2.19 13.57 7.91
N GLU A 246 1.58 14.54 8.59
CA GLU A 246 0.27 14.34 9.22
C GLU A 246 -0.85 14.26 8.17
N ASN A 247 -0.83 15.13 7.16
CA ASN A 247 -1.77 15.05 6.05
C ASN A 247 -1.58 13.75 5.26
N PHE A 248 -0.33 13.31 5.03
CA PHE A 248 -0.02 12.02 4.44
C PHE A 248 -0.61 10.86 5.25
N ARG A 249 -0.40 10.84 6.57
CA ARG A 249 -0.89 9.80 7.47
C ARG A 249 -2.40 9.69 7.45
N LEU A 250 -3.10 10.81 7.58
CA LEU A 250 -4.57 10.81 7.59
C LEU A 250 -5.13 10.36 6.23
N THR A 251 -4.57 10.87 5.13
CA THR A 251 -4.91 10.46 3.76
C THR A 251 -4.69 8.96 3.57
N LEU A 252 -3.53 8.46 3.98
CA LEU A 252 -3.19 7.04 3.81
C LEU A 252 -4.09 6.11 4.64
N ARG A 253 -4.50 6.52 5.86
CA ARG A 253 -5.51 5.79 6.65
C ARG A 253 -6.82 5.67 5.89
N ALA A 254 -7.31 6.76 5.30
CA ALA A 254 -8.53 6.77 4.51
C ALA A 254 -8.43 5.84 3.29
N ILE A 255 -7.35 5.95 2.51
CA ILE A 255 -7.14 5.14 1.31
C ILE A 255 -6.95 3.65 1.66
N LYS A 256 -6.21 3.31 2.72
CA LYS A 256 -6.08 1.91 3.19
C LYS A 256 -7.42 1.33 3.62
N LEU A 257 -8.22 2.07 4.37
CA LEU A 257 -9.55 1.64 4.79
C LEU A 257 -10.46 1.41 3.58
N TRP A 258 -10.52 2.38 2.66
CA TRP A 258 -11.26 2.25 1.41
C TRP A 258 -10.83 1.02 0.63
N ALA A 259 -9.54 0.83 0.39
CA ALA A 259 -9.03 -0.31 -0.37
C ALA A 259 -9.36 -1.67 0.28
N LYS A 260 -9.27 -1.77 1.62
CA LYS A 260 -9.68 -2.96 2.37
C LYS A 260 -11.19 -3.22 2.24
N LYS A 261 -12.03 -2.19 2.39
CA LYS A 261 -13.49 -2.29 2.26
C LYS A 261 -13.93 -2.67 0.85
N HIS A 262 -13.24 -2.18 -0.16
CA HIS A 262 -13.53 -2.47 -1.57
C HIS A 262 -12.86 -3.77 -2.09
N GLY A 263 -12.16 -4.51 -1.23
CA GLY A 263 -11.58 -5.81 -1.58
C GLY A 263 -10.48 -5.73 -2.63
N ILE A 264 -9.66 -4.67 -2.59
CA ILE A 264 -8.52 -4.43 -3.50
C ILE A 264 -7.20 -4.21 -2.74
N TYR A 265 -7.10 -4.80 -1.54
CA TYR A 265 -5.91 -4.72 -0.68
C TYR A 265 -5.36 -6.12 -0.41
N SER A 266 -4.52 -6.64 -1.31
CA SER A 266 -3.76 -7.88 -1.15
C SER A 266 -2.74 -8.02 -2.29
N ASN A 267 -1.45 -7.88 -1.98
CA ASN A 267 -0.38 -8.04 -2.99
C ASN A 267 -0.31 -9.49 -3.51
N SER A 268 -0.47 -10.49 -2.65
CA SER A 268 -0.44 -11.92 -3.01
C SER A 268 -1.47 -12.29 -4.07
N MET A 269 -2.63 -11.65 -4.03
CA MET A 269 -3.77 -11.89 -4.94
C MET A 269 -3.79 -10.97 -6.17
N GLY A 270 -2.73 -10.17 -6.39
CA GLY A 270 -2.61 -9.30 -7.57
C GLY A 270 -3.22 -7.91 -7.40
N TYR A 271 -3.66 -7.54 -6.20
CA TYR A 271 -4.03 -6.15 -5.86
C TYR A 271 -2.84 -5.38 -5.30
N PHE A 272 -3.07 -4.17 -4.80
CA PHE A 272 -2.01 -3.38 -4.20
C PHE A 272 -1.79 -3.74 -2.73
N GLY A 273 -0.53 -3.81 -2.31
CA GLY A 273 -0.10 -3.97 -0.93
C GLY A 273 0.02 -2.63 -0.19
N GLY A 274 0.31 -2.69 1.11
CA GLY A 274 0.40 -1.50 1.97
C GLY A 274 1.41 -0.46 1.50
N VAL A 275 2.61 -0.88 1.12
CA VAL A 275 3.67 0.01 0.62
C VAL A 275 3.28 0.67 -0.71
N THR A 276 2.55 -0.04 -1.57
CA THR A 276 2.07 0.50 -2.85
C THR A 276 1.09 1.64 -2.62
N TRP A 277 0.09 1.46 -1.74
CA TRP A 277 -0.84 2.51 -1.36
C TRP A 277 -0.13 3.71 -0.74
N ALA A 278 0.90 3.47 0.10
CA ALA A 278 1.71 4.53 0.69
C ALA A 278 2.44 5.36 -0.37
N MET A 279 3.05 4.71 -1.38
CA MET A 279 3.73 5.41 -2.47
C MET A 279 2.78 6.22 -3.35
N LEU A 280 1.58 5.71 -3.65
CA LEU A 280 0.57 6.46 -4.41
C LEU A 280 0.10 7.70 -3.64
N VAL A 281 -0.16 7.58 -2.34
CA VAL A 281 -0.53 8.74 -1.49
C VAL A 281 0.64 9.71 -1.37
N ALA A 282 1.87 9.23 -1.16
CA ALA A 282 3.06 10.10 -1.12
C ALA A 282 3.23 10.87 -2.44
N ARG A 283 3.01 10.23 -3.60
CA ARG A 283 3.03 10.91 -4.89
C ARG A 283 1.96 11.99 -4.98
N THR A 284 0.77 11.74 -4.48
CA THR A 284 -0.29 12.76 -4.42
C THR A 284 0.12 13.94 -3.56
N CYS A 285 0.72 13.70 -2.38
CA CYS A 285 1.25 14.76 -1.52
C CYS A 285 2.33 15.62 -2.23
N GLN A 286 3.20 15.00 -3.03
CA GLN A 286 4.20 15.74 -3.82
C GLN A 286 3.57 16.63 -4.90
N LEU A 287 2.46 16.18 -5.51
CA LEU A 287 1.74 16.92 -6.54
C LEU A 287 0.90 18.07 -5.98
N TYR A 288 0.49 17.98 -4.69
CA TYR A 288 -0.34 18.96 -3.97
C TYR A 288 0.21 19.19 -2.56
N PRO A 289 1.39 19.81 -2.40
CA PRO A 289 2.14 19.83 -1.13
C PRO A 289 1.45 20.59 0.01
N ASN A 290 0.59 21.56 -0.28
CA ASN A 290 -0.10 22.38 0.71
C ASN A 290 -1.53 21.87 1.01
N ALA A 291 -2.01 20.84 0.28
CA ALA A 291 -3.38 20.36 0.40
C ALA A 291 -3.64 19.66 1.74
N THR A 292 -4.85 19.82 2.26
CA THR A 292 -5.36 19.08 3.43
C THR A 292 -5.62 17.61 3.10
N ALA A 293 -5.83 16.78 4.13
CA ALA A 293 -6.05 15.36 3.92
C ALA A 293 -7.32 15.05 3.10
N ALA A 294 -8.42 15.77 3.30
CA ALA A 294 -9.64 15.61 2.51
C ALA A 294 -9.40 15.92 1.03
N THR A 295 -8.73 17.05 0.75
CA THR A 295 -8.33 17.44 -0.59
C THR A 295 -7.39 16.41 -1.22
N LEU A 296 -6.41 15.88 -0.46
CA LEU A 296 -5.50 14.84 -0.92
C LEU A 296 -6.24 13.54 -1.28
N VAL A 297 -7.26 13.12 -0.52
CA VAL A 297 -8.10 11.98 -0.87
C VAL A 297 -8.80 12.22 -2.22
N HIS A 298 -9.38 13.40 -2.44
CA HIS A 298 -9.99 13.74 -3.72
C HIS A 298 -8.96 13.73 -4.87
N LYS A 299 -7.81 14.38 -4.68
CA LYS A 299 -6.74 14.44 -5.69
C LYS A 299 -6.12 13.06 -5.97
N PHE A 300 -6.04 12.19 -4.98
CA PHE A 300 -5.62 10.80 -5.15
C PHE A 300 -6.50 10.08 -6.18
N PHE A 301 -7.81 10.10 -6.02
CA PHE A 301 -8.73 9.48 -6.97
C PHE A 301 -8.67 10.17 -8.33
N LEU A 302 -8.60 11.50 -8.38
CA LEU A 302 -8.50 12.28 -9.61
C LEU A 302 -7.26 11.92 -10.43
N VAL A 303 -6.10 11.78 -9.78
CA VAL A 303 -4.82 11.46 -10.44
C VAL A 303 -4.82 10.03 -10.95
N PHE A 304 -5.13 9.06 -10.07
CA PHE A 304 -4.91 7.65 -10.40
C PHE A 304 -6.04 7.00 -11.18
N SER A 305 -7.25 7.54 -11.19
CA SER A 305 -8.30 7.14 -12.13
C SER A 305 -7.96 7.53 -13.58
N ARG A 306 -7.16 8.58 -13.78
CA ARG A 306 -6.73 9.10 -15.10
C ARG A 306 -5.30 8.73 -15.45
N TRP A 307 -4.59 7.98 -14.57
CA TRP A 307 -3.20 7.60 -14.82
C TRP A 307 -3.08 6.68 -16.03
N GLN A 308 -2.17 7.02 -16.93
CA GLN A 308 -1.96 6.25 -18.16
C GLN A 308 -1.01 5.07 -17.91
N TRP A 309 -1.58 3.97 -17.43
CA TRP A 309 -0.82 2.73 -17.26
C TRP A 309 -0.38 2.16 -18.61
N PRO A 310 0.84 1.59 -18.76
CA PRO A 310 1.80 1.23 -17.71
C PRO A 310 2.87 2.30 -17.39
N HIS A 311 2.61 3.59 -17.54
CA HIS A 311 3.55 4.61 -17.09
C HIS A 311 3.90 4.41 -15.61
N PRO A 312 5.21 4.35 -15.23
CA PRO A 312 5.59 4.06 -13.85
C PRO A 312 5.28 5.24 -12.92
N VAL A 313 4.86 4.91 -11.70
CA VAL A 313 4.78 5.89 -10.60
C VAL A 313 6.11 5.87 -9.86
N LEU A 314 6.75 7.04 -9.77
CA LEU A 314 8.04 7.26 -9.12
C LEU A 314 7.92 8.40 -8.11
N LEU A 315 8.49 8.25 -6.91
CA LEU A 315 8.57 9.31 -5.91
C LEU A 315 9.80 10.21 -6.10
N ARG A 316 10.89 9.65 -6.62
CA ARG A 316 12.15 10.35 -6.95
C ARG A 316 12.78 9.71 -8.16
N GLN A 317 13.74 10.41 -8.76
CA GLN A 317 14.57 9.83 -9.82
C GLN A 317 15.39 8.67 -9.23
N PRO A 318 15.36 7.47 -9.85
CA PRO A 318 16.23 6.38 -9.45
C PRO A 318 17.71 6.77 -9.49
N GLU A 319 18.43 6.47 -8.43
CA GLU A 319 19.87 6.72 -8.35
C GLU A 319 20.64 5.65 -9.14
N ASN A 320 21.65 6.06 -9.87
CA ASN A 320 22.56 5.14 -10.53
C ASN A 320 23.64 4.68 -9.54
N VAL A 321 23.28 3.70 -8.70
CA VAL A 321 24.18 3.09 -7.71
C VAL A 321 24.73 1.80 -8.30
N ASN A 322 26.04 1.73 -8.56
CA ASN A 322 26.68 0.56 -9.17
C ASN A 322 27.08 -0.49 -8.12
N LEU A 323 26.09 -1.09 -7.41
CA LEU A 323 26.31 -2.18 -6.45
C LEU A 323 25.87 -3.56 -6.99
N ARG A 324 25.51 -3.66 -8.27
CA ARG A 324 25.16 -4.89 -9.00
C ARG A 324 23.90 -5.61 -8.48
N PHE A 325 23.07 -4.96 -7.67
CA PHE A 325 21.74 -5.52 -7.37
C PHE A 325 20.79 -5.27 -8.53
N PRO A 326 19.88 -6.22 -8.85
CA PRO A 326 18.89 -6.02 -9.90
C PRO A 326 17.93 -4.89 -9.50
N VAL A 327 17.78 -3.91 -10.39
CA VAL A 327 16.83 -2.81 -10.27
C VAL A 327 15.77 -2.92 -11.36
N TRP A 328 14.58 -2.42 -11.11
CA TRP A 328 13.53 -2.35 -12.11
C TRP A 328 13.92 -1.37 -13.22
N ASP A 329 14.09 -1.88 -14.43
CA ASP A 329 14.34 -1.08 -15.62
C ASP A 329 13.85 -1.82 -16.89
N PRO A 330 12.72 -1.40 -17.48
CA PRO A 330 12.15 -2.04 -18.67
C PRO A 330 13.01 -1.87 -19.93
N ARG A 331 14.01 -1.00 -19.92
CA ARG A 331 14.96 -0.83 -21.03
C ARG A 331 15.98 -1.97 -21.05
N VAL A 332 16.35 -2.47 -19.87
CA VAL A 332 17.35 -3.53 -19.67
C VAL A 332 16.70 -4.89 -19.49
N ASN A 333 15.70 -4.97 -18.61
CA ASN A 333 15.01 -6.21 -18.27
C ASN A 333 13.75 -6.41 -19.14
N ALA A 334 13.72 -7.47 -19.96
CA ALA A 334 12.55 -7.78 -20.77
C ALA A 334 11.30 -8.11 -19.90
N ALA A 335 11.48 -8.76 -18.73
CA ALA A 335 10.39 -9.09 -17.83
C ALA A 335 9.68 -7.84 -17.28
N ASP A 336 10.42 -6.75 -17.04
CA ASP A 336 9.86 -5.52 -16.49
C ASP A 336 8.90 -4.81 -17.47
N ARG A 337 9.01 -5.10 -18.78
CA ARG A 337 8.13 -4.53 -19.83
C ARG A 337 6.69 -5.04 -19.75
N TYR A 338 6.49 -6.19 -19.11
CA TYR A 338 5.15 -6.79 -18.97
C TYR A 338 4.41 -6.36 -17.71
N HIS A 339 5.03 -5.53 -16.86
CA HIS A 339 4.36 -5.01 -15.67
C HIS A 339 3.25 -4.02 -16.05
N LEU A 340 2.03 -4.31 -15.61
CA LEU A 340 0.81 -3.59 -16.05
C LEU A 340 0.61 -2.25 -15.35
N MET A 341 1.04 -2.12 -14.09
CA MET A 341 0.86 -0.93 -13.24
C MET A 341 2.12 -0.69 -12.39
N PRO A 342 3.29 -0.39 -12.98
CA PRO A 342 4.53 -0.29 -12.23
C PRO A 342 4.52 0.88 -11.23
N ILE A 343 4.76 0.57 -9.96
CA ILE A 343 4.88 1.52 -8.85
C ILE A 343 6.17 1.18 -8.11
N ILE A 344 7.17 2.03 -8.28
CA ILE A 344 8.56 1.70 -8.01
C ILE A 344 8.98 2.25 -6.64
N THR A 345 9.63 1.40 -5.84
CA THR A 345 10.16 1.78 -4.53
C THR A 345 11.25 2.86 -4.66
N PRO A 346 11.27 3.88 -3.79
CA PRO A 346 12.22 4.99 -3.91
C PRO A 346 13.65 4.64 -3.51
N ALA A 347 13.84 3.70 -2.56
CA ALA A 347 15.16 3.29 -2.08
C ALA A 347 15.82 2.28 -3.03
N TYR A 348 17.15 2.36 -3.17
CA TYR A 348 17.93 1.38 -3.91
C TYR A 348 18.06 0.05 -3.13
N PRO A 349 17.96 -1.12 -3.80
CA PRO A 349 17.64 -1.37 -5.20
C PRO A 349 16.12 -1.19 -5.48
N GLN A 350 15.82 -0.33 -6.44
CA GLN A 350 14.45 0.00 -6.80
C GLN A 350 13.73 -1.23 -7.38
N GLN A 351 12.55 -1.53 -6.85
CA GLN A 351 11.75 -2.69 -7.23
C GLN A 351 10.32 -2.27 -7.57
N ASN A 352 9.69 -3.01 -8.48
CA ASN A 352 8.25 -2.83 -8.71
C ASN A 352 7.44 -3.50 -7.59
N SER A 353 6.65 -2.72 -6.84
CA SER A 353 5.80 -3.23 -5.76
C SER A 353 4.53 -3.93 -6.25
N THR A 354 4.25 -3.91 -7.55
CA THR A 354 3.00 -4.36 -8.17
C THR A 354 3.21 -5.43 -9.24
N PHE A 355 4.32 -6.18 -9.17
CA PHE A 355 4.66 -7.22 -10.14
C PHE A 355 3.61 -8.36 -10.23
N ASN A 356 2.76 -8.50 -9.21
CA ASN A 356 1.69 -9.50 -9.14
C ASN A 356 0.38 -9.07 -9.83
N VAL A 357 0.26 -7.81 -10.28
CA VAL A 357 -0.95 -7.30 -10.92
C VAL A 357 -1.19 -8.03 -12.25
N LEU A 358 -2.43 -8.48 -12.45
CA LEU A 358 -2.94 -9.16 -13.64
C LEU A 358 -3.95 -8.26 -14.36
N GLU A 359 -4.37 -8.59 -15.58
CA GLU A 359 -5.35 -7.78 -16.32
C GLU A 359 -6.69 -7.66 -15.58
N SER A 360 -7.22 -8.76 -15.01
CA SER A 360 -8.44 -8.72 -14.21
C SER A 360 -8.30 -7.82 -12.98
N THR A 361 -7.19 -7.94 -12.24
CA THR A 361 -6.99 -7.13 -11.02
C THR A 361 -6.72 -5.66 -11.35
N LYS A 362 -6.02 -5.35 -12.44
CA LYS A 362 -5.87 -3.99 -12.99
C LYS A 362 -7.22 -3.37 -13.31
N ASN A 363 -8.07 -4.10 -14.05
CA ASN A 363 -9.40 -3.62 -14.43
C ASN A 363 -10.26 -3.35 -13.20
N VAL A 364 -10.23 -4.23 -12.19
CA VAL A 364 -10.91 -4.03 -10.91
C VAL A 364 -10.39 -2.78 -10.20
N ILE A 365 -9.07 -2.61 -10.08
CA ILE A 365 -8.45 -1.44 -9.41
C ILE A 365 -8.86 -0.15 -10.12
N VAL A 366 -8.76 -0.09 -11.45
CA VAL A 366 -9.13 1.11 -12.22
C VAL A 366 -10.61 1.43 -12.08
N ASN A 367 -11.49 0.43 -12.11
CA ASN A 367 -12.94 0.62 -11.91
C ASN A 367 -13.24 1.14 -10.50
N GLU A 368 -12.59 0.60 -9.46
CA GLU A 368 -12.77 1.09 -8.08
C GLU A 368 -12.20 2.51 -7.90
N LEU A 369 -11.09 2.87 -8.55
CA LEU A 369 -10.57 4.24 -8.56
C LEU A 369 -11.55 5.24 -9.19
N ASN A 370 -12.15 4.88 -10.33
CA ASN A 370 -13.18 5.72 -11.00
C ASN A 370 -14.43 5.88 -10.12
N ARG A 371 -14.87 4.79 -9.48
CA ARG A 371 -15.98 4.82 -8.55
C ARG A 371 -15.70 5.66 -7.32
N GLY A 372 -14.47 5.54 -6.78
CA GLY A 372 -13.98 6.36 -5.68
C GLY A 372 -14.00 7.85 -6.05
N LEU A 373 -13.54 8.22 -7.26
CA LEU A 373 -13.60 9.60 -7.75
C LEU A 373 -15.02 10.13 -7.76
N SER A 374 -15.96 9.41 -8.37
CA SER A 374 -17.37 9.82 -8.43
C SER A 374 -17.97 10.01 -7.03
N THR A 375 -17.63 9.12 -6.07
CA THR A 375 -18.10 9.22 -4.69
C THR A 375 -17.52 10.44 -3.99
N VAL A 376 -16.22 10.69 -4.13
CA VAL A 376 -15.57 11.83 -3.45
C VAL A 376 -15.98 13.15 -4.11
N ASP A 377 -16.24 13.19 -5.41
CA ASP A 377 -16.81 14.37 -6.08
C ASP A 377 -18.16 14.78 -5.44
N GLU A 378 -19.04 13.83 -5.10
CA GLU A 378 -20.30 14.11 -4.42
C GLU A 378 -20.08 14.54 -2.95
N ILE A 379 -19.09 13.99 -2.27
CA ILE A 379 -18.70 14.39 -0.90
C ILE A 379 -18.22 15.85 -0.92
N MET A 380 -17.30 16.20 -1.83
CA MET A 380 -16.75 17.55 -1.94
C MET A 380 -17.79 18.60 -2.35
N ARG A 381 -18.89 18.18 -2.99
CA ARG A 381 -20.05 19.07 -3.28
C ARG A 381 -21.05 19.15 -2.13
N GLY A 382 -20.81 18.44 -1.00
CA GLY A 382 -21.76 18.39 0.13
C GLY A 382 -23.00 17.50 -0.11
N ASN A 383 -23.04 16.70 -1.16
CA ASN A 383 -24.16 15.81 -1.50
C ASN A 383 -24.09 14.44 -0.82
N ALA A 384 -22.94 14.06 -0.27
CA ALA A 384 -22.70 12.79 0.42
C ALA A 384 -21.74 12.98 1.61
N SER A 385 -21.82 12.08 2.60
CA SER A 385 -20.88 12.05 3.73
C SER A 385 -19.68 11.14 3.43
N TRP A 386 -18.58 11.33 4.16
CA TRP A 386 -17.37 10.49 4.06
C TRP A 386 -17.62 9.00 4.32
N ASN A 387 -18.63 8.65 5.13
CA ASN A 387 -18.99 7.25 5.38
C ASN A 387 -19.31 6.50 4.07
N ARG A 388 -19.82 7.19 3.08
CA ARG A 388 -20.14 6.61 1.76
C ARG A 388 -18.93 6.04 1.05
N LEU A 389 -17.76 6.67 1.22
CA LEU A 389 -16.51 6.18 0.63
C LEU A 389 -16.08 4.82 1.22
N PHE A 390 -16.46 4.54 2.47
CA PHE A 390 -16.08 3.34 3.20
C PHE A 390 -17.12 2.23 3.17
N GLU A 391 -18.22 2.41 2.44
CA GLU A 391 -19.22 1.37 2.23
C GLU A 391 -18.68 0.31 1.26
N ALA A 392 -18.69 -0.96 1.72
CA ALA A 392 -18.20 -2.07 0.92
C ALA A 392 -19.16 -2.35 -0.27
N PRO A 393 -18.65 -2.54 -1.48
CA PRO A 393 -19.48 -3.03 -2.59
C PRO A 393 -19.90 -4.48 -2.31
N SER A 394 -21.11 -4.83 -2.72
CA SER A 394 -21.61 -6.20 -2.55
C SER A 394 -21.01 -7.15 -3.59
N PHE A 395 -19.93 -7.84 -3.19
CA PHE A 395 -19.24 -8.79 -4.06
C PHE A 395 -20.14 -9.94 -4.52
N PHE A 396 -20.89 -10.53 -3.59
CA PHE A 396 -21.70 -11.73 -3.86
C PHE A 396 -22.97 -11.47 -4.69
N TYR A 397 -23.39 -10.22 -4.82
CA TYR A 397 -24.51 -9.84 -5.69
C TYR A 397 -24.07 -9.18 -7.00
N THR A 398 -22.79 -8.85 -7.15
CA THR A 398 -22.24 -8.32 -8.41
C THR A 398 -22.16 -9.41 -9.48
N TYR A 399 -21.63 -10.59 -9.13
CA TYR A 399 -21.41 -11.68 -10.07
C TYR A 399 -22.54 -12.70 -10.05
N ARG A 400 -22.75 -13.40 -11.19
CA ARG A 400 -23.71 -14.51 -11.31
C ARG A 400 -23.06 -15.87 -11.12
N HIS A 401 -21.76 -15.95 -11.39
CA HIS A 401 -20.95 -17.17 -11.38
C HIS A 401 -19.72 -16.97 -10.49
N PHE A 402 -19.38 -18.01 -9.74
CA PHE A 402 -18.24 -18.01 -8.84
C PHE A 402 -17.43 -19.30 -9.01
N LEU A 403 -16.12 -19.21 -8.85
CA LEU A 403 -15.33 -20.35 -8.42
C LEU A 403 -15.15 -20.26 -6.91
N VAL A 404 -15.42 -21.35 -6.24
CA VAL A 404 -15.19 -21.54 -4.80
C VAL A 404 -13.98 -22.43 -4.65
N LEU A 405 -12.92 -21.88 -4.08
CA LEU A 405 -11.70 -22.59 -3.73
C LEU A 405 -11.77 -22.96 -2.26
N SER A 406 -11.62 -24.24 -1.94
CA SER A 406 -11.65 -24.76 -0.58
C SER A 406 -10.32 -25.42 -0.23
N ALA A 407 -9.71 -24.97 0.88
CA ALA A 407 -8.49 -25.54 1.43
C ALA A 407 -8.75 -26.06 2.84
N SER A 408 -8.44 -27.32 3.07
CA SER A 408 -8.75 -27.98 4.35
C SER A 408 -7.59 -28.78 4.89
N SER A 409 -7.64 -29.01 6.21
CA SER A 409 -6.69 -29.85 6.92
C SER A 409 -7.31 -30.48 8.18
N THR A 410 -6.55 -31.33 8.85
CA THR A 410 -7.00 -32.05 10.06
C THR A 410 -6.70 -31.33 11.36
N THR A 411 -5.74 -30.40 11.39
CA THR A 411 -5.34 -29.64 12.58
C THR A 411 -5.36 -28.13 12.32
N ALA A 412 -5.57 -27.33 13.37
CA ALA A 412 -5.57 -25.87 13.26
C ALA A 412 -4.21 -25.31 12.83
N SER A 413 -3.10 -25.88 13.30
CA SER A 413 -1.75 -25.48 12.93
C SER A 413 -1.48 -25.73 11.45
N ASP A 414 -1.81 -26.93 10.95
CA ASP A 414 -1.66 -27.28 9.55
C ASP A 414 -2.56 -26.42 8.65
N GLN A 415 -3.77 -26.07 9.12
CA GLN A 415 -4.70 -25.20 8.41
C GLN A 415 -4.11 -23.79 8.20
N LEU A 416 -3.46 -23.24 9.22
CA LEU A 416 -2.83 -21.93 9.12
C LEU A 416 -1.72 -21.90 8.06
N GLU A 417 -0.84 -22.91 8.06
CA GLU A 417 0.24 -23.06 7.08
C GLU A 417 -0.32 -23.31 5.68
N TRP A 418 -1.30 -24.19 5.57
CA TRP A 418 -1.92 -24.56 4.29
C TRP A 418 -2.66 -23.38 3.66
N CYS A 419 -3.47 -22.65 4.43
CA CYS A 419 -4.14 -21.44 3.96
C CYS A 419 -3.16 -20.39 3.48
N GLY A 420 -2.05 -20.15 4.19
CA GLY A 420 -1.03 -19.21 3.79
C GLY A 420 -0.39 -19.56 2.45
N LEU A 421 -0.09 -20.85 2.22
CA LEU A 421 0.42 -21.33 0.94
C LEU A 421 -0.59 -21.14 -0.18
N VAL A 422 -1.82 -21.63 0.01
CA VAL A 422 -2.89 -21.55 -1.00
C VAL A 422 -3.17 -20.10 -1.37
N GLU A 423 -3.35 -19.22 -0.39
CA GLU A 423 -3.61 -17.80 -0.58
C GLU A 423 -2.51 -17.15 -1.43
N SER A 424 -1.25 -17.46 -1.18
CA SER A 424 -0.11 -16.96 -1.95
C SER A 424 -0.13 -17.36 -3.43
N ARG A 425 -0.92 -18.39 -3.80
CA ARG A 425 -1.00 -18.97 -5.14
C ARG A 425 -2.30 -18.66 -5.89
N ILE A 426 -3.35 -18.17 -5.24
CA ILE A 426 -4.66 -17.90 -5.87
C ILE A 426 -4.52 -17.06 -7.14
N ARG A 427 -3.60 -16.12 -7.20
CA ARG A 427 -3.35 -15.31 -8.41
C ARG A 427 -2.96 -16.15 -9.64
N LEU A 428 -2.38 -17.35 -9.45
CA LEU A 428 -2.06 -18.25 -10.58
C LEU A 428 -3.34 -18.82 -11.20
N LEU A 429 -4.36 -19.11 -10.38
CA LEU A 429 -5.67 -19.49 -10.88
C LEU A 429 -6.31 -18.35 -11.66
N VAL A 430 -6.26 -17.11 -11.15
CA VAL A 430 -6.75 -15.94 -11.89
C VAL A 430 -6.03 -15.79 -13.23
N ALA A 431 -4.70 -15.93 -13.26
CA ALA A 431 -3.91 -15.87 -14.49
C ALA A 431 -4.27 -17.00 -15.50
N ASN A 432 -4.59 -18.20 -15.01
CA ASN A 432 -5.06 -19.30 -15.88
C ASN A 432 -6.45 -19.00 -16.44
N LEU A 433 -7.35 -18.43 -15.63
CA LEU A 433 -8.70 -18.04 -16.05
C LEU A 433 -8.68 -16.94 -17.13
N GLU A 434 -7.78 -15.96 -17.02
CA GLU A 434 -7.63 -14.87 -17.99
C GLU A 434 -7.20 -15.35 -19.40
N ARG A 435 -6.53 -16.50 -19.47
CA ARG A 435 -6.16 -17.11 -20.76
C ARG A 435 -7.34 -17.72 -21.51
N ASN A 436 -8.45 -17.96 -20.82
CA ASN A 436 -9.67 -18.46 -21.45
C ASN A 436 -10.36 -17.33 -22.20
N GLU A 437 -10.53 -17.49 -23.52
CA GLU A 437 -11.10 -16.46 -24.40
C GLU A 437 -12.54 -16.03 -24.04
N HIS A 438 -13.26 -16.85 -23.29
CA HIS A 438 -14.65 -16.61 -22.90
C HIS A 438 -14.79 -15.87 -21.57
N ILE A 439 -13.74 -15.76 -20.78
CA ILE A 439 -13.72 -15.00 -19.52
C ILE A 439 -13.34 -13.55 -19.82
N SER A 440 -14.17 -12.61 -19.40
CA SER A 440 -13.88 -11.17 -19.50
C SER A 440 -13.23 -10.63 -18.23
N LEU A 441 -13.57 -11.19 -17.06
CA LEU A 441 -13.06 -10.78 -15.77
C LEU A 441 -13.11 -11.93 -14.76
N ALA A 442 -12.03 -12.09 -13.99
CA ALA A 442 -11.96 -12.98 -12.82
C ALA A 442 -11.55 -12.14 -11.58
N ARG A 443 -12.52 -11.79 -10.72
CA ARG A 443 -12.29 -11.00 -9.51
C ARG A 443 -12.20 -11.89 -8.28
N VAL A 444 -11.02 -11.99 -7.69
CA VAL A 444 -10.83 -12.68 -6.41
C VAL A 444 -11.29 -11.79 -5.25
N ASN A 445 -12.01 -12.38 -4.28
CA ASN A 445 -12.26 -11.72 -3.00
C ASN A 445 -11.07 -11.99 -2.07
N PRO A 446 -10.35 -10.98 -1.58
CA PRO A 446 -9.19 -11.20 -0.69
C PRO A 446 -9.55 -11.82 0.66
N LYS A 447 -10.81 -11.76 1.07
CA LYS A 447 -11.27 -12.32 2.34
C LYS A 447 -11.50 -13.82 2.20
N SER A 448 -10.92 -14.61 3.10
CA SER A 448 -11.26 -16.01 3.33
C SER A 448 -12.48 -16.14 4.25
N PHE A 449 -13.19 -17.25 4.14
CA PHE A 449 -14.37 -17.57 4.92
C PHE A 449 -14.20 -18.95 5.52
N ASP A 450 -14.37 -19.10 6.83
CA ASP A 450 -14.37 -20.40 7.47
C ASP A 450 -15.67 -21.14 7.14
N TYR A 451 -15.53 -22.36 6.64
CA TYR A 451 -16.68 -23.23 6.44
C TYR A 451 -17.08 -23.88 7.76
N LYS A 452 -18.22 -23.45 8.32
CA LYS A 452 -18.82 -24.06 9.50
C LYS A 452 -19.87 -25.08 9.05
N GLN A 453 -19.69 -26.35 9.40
CA GLN A 453 -20.76 -27.30 9.28
C GLN A 453 -21.91 -26.87 10.21
N ASN A 454 -23.02 -26.41 9.63
CA ASN A 454 -24.24 -26.21 10.40
C ASN A 454 -24.67 -27.58 10.93
N GLY A 455 -24.84 -27.71 12.25
CA GLY A 455 -25.05 -28.98 12.98
C GLY A 455 -26.27 -29.82 12.61
N GLU A 456 -27.04 -29.45 11.61
CA GLU A 456 -28.02 -30.31 10.95
C GLU A 456 -27.28 -31.09 9.85
N LYS A 457 -27.29 -32.44 9.98
CA LYS A 457 -26.90 -33.35 8.90
C LYS A 457 -27.82 -33.15 7.70
N THR A 458 -27.62 -32.04 7.01
CA THR A 458 -28.18 -31.85 5.68
C THR A 458 -27.52 -32.90 4.81
N GLN A 459 -28.34 -33.79 4.22
CA GLN A 459 -27.89 -34.74 3.20
C GLN A 459 -26.96 -33.98 2.26
N ILE A 460 -25.71 -34.45 2.19
CA ILE A 460 -24.64 -33.84 1.38
C ILE A 460 -25.20 -33.79 -0.05
N GLY A 461 -25.67 -32.62 -0.45
CA GLY A 461 -26.06 -32.39 -1.84
C GLY A 461 -24.86 -32.63 -2.75
N SER A 462 -25.06 -33.26 -3.89
CA SER A 462 -24.03 -33.69 -4.85
C SER A 462 -23.23 -32.51 -5.46
N GLY A 463 -22.72 -31.58 -4.64
CA GLY A 463 -22.01 -30.37 -5.11
C GLY A 463 -21.10 -29.71 -4.09
N ILE A 464 -21.05 -30.18 -2.84
CA ILE A 464 -20.15 -29.64 -1.82
C ILE A 464 -18.78 -30.31 -1.97
N PRO A 465 -17.65 -29.56 -2.05
CA PRO A 465 -16.32 -30.14 -2.16
C PRO A 465 -15.99 -31.09 -1.00
N THR A 466 -15.26 -32.14 -1.30
CA THR A 466 -14.80 -33.13 -0.31
C THR A 466 -13.96 -32.48 0.79
N ALA A 467 -13.20 -31.46 0.44
CA ALA A 467 -12.42 -30.64 1.38
C ALA A 467 -13.28 -30.01 2.50
N CYS A 468 -14.54 -29.67 2.24
CA CYS A 468 -15.44 -29.09 3.25
C CYS A 468 -15.91 -30.10 4.33
N GLN A 469 -15.54 -31.38 4.24
CA GLN A 469 -15.83 -32.41 5.23
C GLN A 469 -14.77 -32.50 6.35
N ALA A 470 -13.62 -31.86 6.15
CA ALA A 470 -12.54 -31.84 7.14
C ALA A 470 -12.88 -30.89 8.32
N PRO A 471 -12.27 -31.10 9.52
CA PRO A 471 -12.51 -30.27 10.69
C PRO A 471 -12.23 -28.78 10.49
N PHE A 472 -11.23 -28.47 9.67
CA PHE A 472 -10.84 -27.10 9.33
C PHE A 472 -10.91 -26.92 7.82
N CYS A 473 -11.66 -25.92 7.37
CA CYS A 473 -11.80 -25.61 5.95
C CYS A 473 -11.99 -24.10 5.76
N ALA A 474 -11.16 -23.52 4.91
CA ALA A 474 -11.25 -22.12 4.48
C ALA A 474 -11.67 -22.03 3.01
N LEU A 475 -12.50 -21.04 2.70
CA LEU A 475 -13.06 -20.79 1.38
C LEU A 475 -12.61 -19.46 0.84
N TRP A 476 -12.24 -19.40 -0.44
CA TRP A 476 -12.09 -18.17 -1.22
C TRP A 476 -13.05 -18.17 -2.40
N PHE A 477 -13.50 -16.98 -2.77
CA PHE A 477 -14.46 -16.81 -3.85
C PHE A 477 -13.85 -15.96 -4.98
N ILE A 478 -13.98 -16.45 -6.21
CA ILE A 478 -13.59 -15.72 -7.42
C ILE A 478 -14.85 -15.49 -8.23
N GLY A 479 -15.31 -14.23 -8.34
CA GLY A 479 -16.44 -13.84 -9.19
C GLY A 479 -16.01 -13.82 -10.65
N LEU A 480 -16.84 -14.40 -11.53
CA LEU A 480 -16.57 -14.50 -12.96
C LEU A 480 -17.56 -13.68 -13.78
N GLU A 481 -17.02 -12.97 -14.77
CA GLU A 481 -17.77 -12.39 -15.86
C GLU A 481 -17.37 -13.06 -17.18
N PHE A 482 -18.37 -13.40 -17.99
CA PHE A 482 -18.16 -14.02 -19.29
C PHE A 482 -18.47 -13.03 -20.41
N LYS A 483 -17.75 -13.16 -21.53
CA LYS A 483 -18.08 -12.42 -22.73
C LYS A 483 -19.46 -12.84 -23.23
N SER A 484 -20.23 -11.87 -23.73
CA SER A 484 -21.60 -12.12 -24.20
C SER A 484 -21.59 -12.91 -25.52
N VAL A 485 -21.68 -14.23 -25.41
CA VAL A 485 -21.82 -15.15 -26.56
C VAL A 485 -23.04 -16.02 -26.35
N LYS A 486 -23.91 -16.17 -27.36
CA LYS A 486 -25.08 -17.03 -27.28
C LYS A 486 -24.67 -18.51 -27.18
N ASN A 487 -25.30 -19.25 -26.26
CA ASN A 487 -25.12 -20.69 -26.04
C ASN A 487 -23.67 -21.11 -25.65
N LEU A 488 -22.99 -20.27 -24.87
CA LEU A 488 -21.64 -20.52 -24.43
C LEU A 488 -21.62 -21.59 -23.33
N ASN A 489 -20.95 -22.73 -23.60
CA ASN A 489 -20.54 -23.69 -22.59
C ASN A 489 -19.04 -23.53 -22.35
N VAL A 490 -18.64 -23.04 -21.17
CA VAL A 490 -17.23 -22.79 -20.83
C VAL A 490 -16.75 -23.91 -19.95
N ASP A 491 -15.77 -24.68 -20.44
CA ASP A 491 -15.06 -25.67 -19.64
C ASP A 491 -13.84 -25.02 -18.95
N LEU A 492 -13.82 -25.07 -17.61
CA LEU A 492 -12.76 -24.54 -16.76
C LEU A 492 -11.90 -25.66 -16.14
N THR A 493 -12.18 -26.93 -16.48
CA THR A 493 -11.54 -28.11 -15.85
C THR A 493 -10.02 -28.06 -15.99
N ALA A 494 -9.52 -27.78 -17.19
CA ALA A 494 -8.07 -27.72 -17.42
C ALA A 494 -7.40 -26.58 -16.64
N CYS A 495 -8.04 -25.41 -16.53
CA CYS A 495 -7.51 -24.26 -15.76
C CYS A 495 -7.44 -24.59 -14.25
N ILE A 496 -8.47 -25.23 -13.72
CA ILE A 496 -8.58 -25.62 -12.31
C ILE A 496 -7.55 -26.72 -12.00
N GLN A 497 -7.49 -27.77 -12.82
CA GLN A 497 -6.57 -28.88 -12.63
C GLN A 497 -5.10 -28.40 -12.65
N THR A 498 -4.73 -27.59 -13.65
CA THR A 498 -3.37 -27.02 -13.73
C THR A 498 -3.00 -26.24 -12.46
N PHE A 499 -3.92 -25.46 -11.94
CA PHE A 499 -3.69 -24.71 -10.69
C PHE A 499 -3.53 -25.65 -9.48
N THR A 500 -4.43 -26.63 -9.33
CA THR A 500 -4.40 -27.59 -8.22
C THR A 500 -3.08 -28.36 -8.23
N ASP A 501 -2.67 -28.88 -9.40
CA ASP A 501 -1.43 -29.63 -9.56
C ASP A 501 -0.20 -28.76 -9.21
N GLN A 502 -0.17 -27.51 -9.65
CA GLN A 502 0.92 -26.57 -9.32
C GLN A 502 1.04 -26.31 -7.83
N VAL A 503 -0.10 -26.13 -7.13
CA VAL A 503 -0.11 -25.90 -5.67
C VAL A 503 0.34 -27.14 -4.92
N MET A 504 -0.21 -28.30 -5.25
CA MET A 504 0.11 -29.58 -4.62
C MET A 504 1.57 -29.97 -4.83
N GLN A 505 2.08 -29.84 -6.06
CA GLN A 505 3.48 -30.11 -6.38
C GLN A 505 4.42 -29.16 -5.61
N HIS A 506 4.07 -27.87 -5.54
CA HIS A 506 4.87 -26.91 -4.78
C HIS A 506 4.89 -27.26 -3.30
N ALA A 507 3.73 -27.59 -2.69
CA ALA A 507 3.64 -27.99 -1.30
C ALA A 507 4.48 -29.24 -1.00
N ALA A 508 4.48 -30.22 -1.92
CA ALA A 508 5.31 -31.42 -1.82
C ALA A 508 6.80 -31.08 -1.90
N ASN A 509 7.21 -30.22 -2.84
CA ASN A 509 8.61 -29.81 -3.04
C ASN A 509 9.20 -29.11 -1.81
N ILE A 510 8.41 -28.29 -1.12
CA ILE A 510 8.83 -27.61 0.12
C ILE A 510 8.56 -28.46 1.39
N LYS A 511 8.15 -29.71 1.23
CA LYS A 511 7.84 -30.64 2.33
C LYS A 511 6.77 -30.14 3.31
N MET A 512 5.86 -29.30 2.82
CA MET A 512 4.75 -28.76 3.61
C MET A 512 3.51 -29.66 3.57
N LEU A 513 3.36 -30.47 2.51
CA LEU A 513 2.16 -31.30 2.31
C LEU A 513 2.08 -32.39 3.39
N LYS A 514 1.02 -32.33 4.19
CA LYS A 514 0.73 -33.29 5.27
C LYS A 514 -0.54 -34.07 4.99
N TYR A 515 -0.71 -35.21 5.68
CA TYR A 515 -1.90 -36.02 5.56
C TYR A 515 -3.17 -35.23 5.93
N GLY A 516 -4.18 -35.31 5.08
CA GLY A 516 -5.46 -34.61 5.27
C GLY A 516 -5.50 -33.17 4.73
N MET A 517 -4.39 -32.63 4.20
CA MET A 517 -4.42 -31.39 3.43
C MET A 517 -5.05 -31.63 2.08
N GLN A 518 -6.14 -30.90 1.77
CA GLN A 518 -6.87 -31.00 0.50
C GLN A 518 -7.11 -29.63 -0.10
N LEU A 519 -7.19 -29.58 -1.40
CA LEU A 519 -7.49 -28.39 -2.19
C LEU A 519 -8.47 -28.75 -3.30
N ASP A 520 -9.68 -28.19 -3.22
CA ASP A 520 -10.73 -28.40 -4.21
C ASP A 520 -11.20 -27.07 -4.78
N THR A 521 -11.64 -27.08 -6.03
CA THR A 521 -12.23 -25.90 -6.69
C THR A 521 -13.49 -26.30 -7.44
N CYS A 522 -14.60 -25.62 -7.18
CA CYS A 522 -15.86 -25.90 -7.85
C CYS A 522 -16.52 -24.61 -8.39
N HIS A 523 -17.30 -24.76 -9.47
CA HIS A 523 -18.13 -23.69 -10.00
C HIS A 523 -19.48 -23.64 -9.27
N VAL A 524 -19.85 -22.45 -8.81
CA VAL A 524 -21.11 -22.22 -8.06
C VAL A 524 -21.86 -21.03 -8.67
N LYS A 525 -23.17 -21.19 -8.85
CA LYS A 525 -24.06 -20.08 -9.23
C LYS A 525 -24.46 -19.26 -8.01
N ARG A 526 -24.71 -17.97 -8.18
CA ARG A 526 -25.12 -17.08 -7.06
C ARG A 526 -26.27 -17.64 -6.22
N LYS A 527 -27.26 -18.29 -6.83
CA LYS A 527 -28.40 -18.88 -6.12
C LYS A 527 -28.02 -19.98 -5.12
N ASP A 528 -26.87 -20.63 -5.34
CA ASP A 528 -26.40 -21.79 -4.58
C ASP A 528 -25.37 -21.39 -3.50
N LEU A 529 -25.00 -20.08 -3.39
CA LEU A 529 -24.04 -19.57 -2.40
C LEU A 529 -24.45 -19.82 -0.94
N SER A 530 -25.76 -19.97 -0.67
CA SER A 530 -26.26 -20.30 0.67
C SER A 530 -25.82 -21.67 1.21
N GLN A 531 -25.22 -22.51 0.35
CA GLN A 531 -24.59 -23.78 0.76
C GLN A 531 -23.21 -23.56 1.38
N TYR A 532 -22.55 -22.44 1.09
CA TYR A 532 -21.18 -22.10 1.48
C TYR A 532 -21.09 -20.95 2.48
N LEU A 533 -22.06 -20.07 2.49
CA LEU A 533 -22.08 -18.84 3.27
C LEU A 533 -23.36 -18.74 4.12
N ASP A 534 -23.24 -18.09 5.25
CA ASP A 534 -24.34 -17.81 6.15
C ASP A 534 -25.45 -17.01 5.45
N LYS A 535 -26.72 -17.44 5.66
CA LYS A 535 -27.88 -16.81 5.02
C LYS A 535 -28.10 -15.36 5.45
N ASP A 536 -27.78 -15.01 6.70
CA ASP A 536 -27.97 -13.65 7.19
C ASP A 536 -26.83 -12.73 6.69
N PHE A 537 -25.63 -13.29 6.49
CA PHE A 537 -24.57 -12.58 5.77
C PHE A 537 -25.00 -12.26 4.35
N LEU A 538 -25.53 -13.22 3.59
CA LEU A 538 -26.03 -12.99 2.22
C LEU A 538 -27.19 -11.98 2.16
N LYS A 539 -28.11 -11.99 3.14
CA LYS A 539 -29.17 -10.97 3.23
C LYS A 539 -28.62 -9.56 3.42
N ARG A 540 -27.58 -9.39 4.26
CA ARG A 540 -26.89 -8.10 4.47
C ARG A 540 -26.24 -7.61 3.18
N GLU A 541 -25.53 -8.48 2.48
CA GLU A 541 -24.91 -8.21 1.18
C GLU A 541 -25.95 -7.75 0.15
N ARG A 542 -27.13 -8.41 0.11
CA ARG A 542 -28.22 -8.02 -0.78
C ARG A 542 -28.73 -6.61 -0.47
N LYS A 543 -28.98 -6.31 0.81
CA LYS A 543 -29.45 -5.01 1.25
C LYS A 543 -28.45 -3.89 0.89
N ALA A 544 -27.15 -4.15 1.08
CA ALA A 544 -26.08 -3.23 0.69
C ALA A 544 -26.11 -2.95 -0.83
N MET A 545 -26.32 -3.97 -1.67
CA MET A 545 -26.45 -3.79 -3.11
C MET A 545 -27.66 -2.93 -3.51
N GLU A 546 -28.81 -3.14 -2.87
CA GLU A 546 -30.03 -2.37 -3.13
C GLU A 546 -29.82 -0.89 -2.78
N GLN A 547 -29.16 -0.60 -1.67
CA GLN A 547 -28.79 0.77 -1.26
C GLN A 547 -27.82 1.44 -2.25
N HIS A 548 -26.79 0.72 -2.71
CA HIS A 548 -25.86 1.25 -3.71
C HIS A 548 -26.55 1.58 -5.03
N LYS A 549 -27.42 0.71 -5.53
CA LYS A 549 -28.16 0.95 -6.78
C LYS A 549 -29.09 2.16 -6.70
N SER A 550 -29.77 2.35 -5.57
CA SER A 550 -30.66 3.50 -5.37
C SER A 550 -29.90 4.83 -5.42
N PHE A 551 -28.69 4.85 -4.86
CA PHE A 551 -27.83 6.03 -4.86
C PHE A 551 -27.27 6.32 -6.28
N ASP A 552 -26.74 5.32 -6.97
CA ASP A 552 -26.23 5.47 -8.33
C ASP A 552 -27.30 5.96 -9.31
N ASN A 553 -28.54 5.48 -9.15
CA ASN A 553 -29.69 5.95 -9.90
C ASN A 553 -30.06 7.42 -9.57
N ALA A 554 -29.95 7.82 -8.29
CA ALA A 554 -30.23 9.20 -7.87
C ALA A 554 -29.18 10.18 -8.42
N ILE A 555 -27.89 9.81 -8.44
CA ILE A 555 -26.83 10.61 -9.07
C ILE A 555 -27.07 10.74 -10.57
N SER A 556 -27.35 9.64 -11.27
CA SER A 556 -27.60 9.63 -12.71
C SER A 556 -28.82 10.49 -13.09
N ALA A 557 -29.85 10.52 -12.24
CA ALA A 557 -31.03 11.36 -12.43
C ALA A 557 -30.73 12.85 -12.20
N LYS A 558 -29.89 13.20 -11.20
CA LYS A 558 -29.47 14.59 -10.96
C LYS A 558 -28.59 15.12 -12.10
N THR A 559 -27.65 14.32 -12.60
CA THR A 559 -26.77 14.71 -13.71
C THR A 559 -27.54 14.94 -15.00
N LYS A 560 -28.58 14.13 -15.28
CA LYS A 560 -29.46 14.33 -16.43
C LYS A 560 -30.31 15.59 -16.31
N ARG A 561 -30.77 15.96 -15.11
CA ARG A 561 -31.55 17.20 -14.89
C ARG A 561 -30.66 18.45 -15.07
N SER A 562 -29.46 18.47 -14.52
CA SER A 562 -28.53 19.59 -14.67
C SER A 562 -28.09 19.79 -16.14
N SER A 563 -27.93 18.73 -16.92
CA SER A 563 -27.60 18.83 -18.34
C SER A 563 -28.79 19.30 -19.19
N SER A 564 -30.03 18.98 -18.79
CA SER A 564 -31.24 19.46 -19.47
C SER A 564 -31.59 20.92 -19.11
N GLU A 565 -31.25 21.38 -17.91
CA GLU A 565 -31.38 22.79 -17.49
C GLU A 565 -30.36 23.68 -18.20
N LEU A 566 -29.12 23.25 -18.36
CA LEU A 566 -28.09 23.97 -19.14
C LEU A 566 -28.44 24.08 -20.63
N SER A 567 -29.02 23.04 -21.22
CA SER A 567 -29.47 23.08 -22.62
C SER A 567 -30.72 23.96 -22.85
N SER A 568 -31.59 24.11 -21.83
CA SER A 568 -32.75 24.99 -21.90
C SER A 568 -32.44 26.48 -21.69
N GLU A 569 -31.33 26.81 -21.00
CA GLU A 569 -30.85 28.18 -20.88
C GLU A 569 -30.09 28.68 -22.13
N GLU A 570 -29.44 27.81 -22.90
CA GLU A 570 -28.83 28.15 -24.18
C GLU A 570 -29.85 28.37 -25.29
N GLU A 571 -30.97 27.63 -25.33
CA GLU A 571 -32.07 27.86 -26.29
C GLU A 571 -32.93 29.08 -25.97
N GLY A 572 -33.03 29.51 -24.70
CA GLY A 572 -33.74 30.71 -24.25
C GLY A 572 -33.01 32.03 -24.53
N GLY A 573 -31.71 31.98 -24.76
CA GLY A 573 -30.85 33.16 -24.98
C GLY A 573 -30.82 33.70 -26.40
N THR A 574 -31.23 32.92 -27.42
CA THR A 574 -31.16 33.28 -28.84
C THR A 574 -32.45 33.87 -29.41
N ALA A 575 -33.57 33.85 -28.67
CA ALA A 575 -34.89 34.30 -29.18
C ALA A 575 -35.26 35.77 -28.90
N LYS A 576 -34.36 36.59 -28.31
CA LYS A 576 -34.64 38.00 -27.95
C LYS A 576 -33.81 39.08 -28.67
N LYS A 577 -33.28 38.79 -29.85
CA LYS A 577 -32.52 39.80 -30.63
C LYS A 577 -32.85 39.82 -32.12
N SER A 578 -34.13 39.82 -32.46
CA SER A 578 -34.56 40.20 -33.83
C SER A 578 -36.02 40.71 -33.85
N ARG A 579 -36.24 41.95 -33.39
CA ARG A 579 -37.38 42.81 -33.78
C ARG A 579 -37.14 44.24 -33.32
N SER A 580 -36.50 45.05 -34.14
CA SER A 580 -36.80 46.47 -34.26
C SER A 580 -35.91 47.10 -35.36
N SER A 581 -36.54 47.61 -36.30
CA SER A 581 -36.30 48.64 -37.34
C SER A 581 -36.63 48.05 -38.70
N GLY A 582 -37.69 48.48 -39.35
CA GLY A 582 -38.47 49.71 -39.40
C GLY A 582 -38.28 50.32 -40.76
N SER A 583 -39.25 50.18 -41.59
CA SER A 583 -39.82 51.01 -42.61
C SER A 583 -39.01 52.15 -43.28
N GLU A 584 -39.37 52.36 -44.55
CA GLU A 584 -39.26 53.57 -45.42
C GLU A 584 -37.95 53.60 -46.23
N ASP A 585 -37.91 53.93 -47.52
CA ASP A 585 -38.90 54.40 -48.49
C ASP A 585 -38.35 54.25 -49.93
N SER A 586 -39.28 54.14 -50.88
CA SER A 586 -39.32 54.65 -52.26
C SER A 586 -38.04 54.75 -53.13
N SER A 587 -38.02 54.15 -54.24
CA SER A 587 -38.21 54.57 -55.62
C SER A 587 -37.84 53.46 -56.58
#